data_dca38c86a4056f14492b7ab98b1b636a
#
_entry.id   dca38c86a4056f14492b7ab98b1b636a
#
_cell.length_a   1.000
_cell.length_b   1.000
_cell.length_c   1.000
_cell.angle_alpha   90.00
_cell.angle_beta   90.00
_cell.angle_gamma   90.00
#
_symmetry.space_group_name_H-M   'P 1'
#
loop_
_entity.id
_entity.type
_entity.pdbx_description
1 polymer ?
#
loop_
_entity_poly.entity_id
_entity_poly.type
_entity_poly.pdbx_seq_one_letter_code
_entity_poly.pdbx_strand_id
1 'polypeptide(L)'
;MTPDKPGAGDLSVGLEILVHAIVGVPTIDRGDDLVEVIVSSLERASVELHDGDVLVVASKIVSRAEDCFVDLSTVEPTEAAKALGVEVEKDPRLVELILRESESVSRRTKGALIVRHRLGFVSANAGIDASNAAPTGAPDDSGPWVLTLPRDPDATARTLCERLTKHFSADVGVIVTDSWGRPFRRGTVGFALGSSGIPPMWDRRGTRDRHGRELEATETATADAVAAAADLVAGQADESRPLILVRGLRFEPSSESSRALLRDPENDLYA
;
A
#
# COMPACT_ATOMS: atom_id res chain seq x y z
N MET A 1 14.91 -22.08 -25.22
CA MET A 1 13.57 -21.75 -25.72
C MET A 1 13.12 -20.59 -24.86
N THR A 2 13.15 -19.39 -25.39
CA THR A 2 12.59 -18.20 -24.75
C THR A 2 11.06 -18.37 -24.73
N PRO A 3 10.36 -18.12 -23.62
CA PRO A 3 8.91 -18.16 -23.61
C PRO A 3 8.37 -17.15 -24.61
N ASP A 4 7.41 -17.57 -25.40
CA ASP A 4 6.70 -16.75 -26.37
C ASP A 4 6.07 -15.57 -25.64
N LYS A 5 6.51 -14.34 -25.94
CA LYS A 5 5.93 -13.13 -25.34
C LYS A 5 4.49 -13.01 -25.83
N PRO A 6 3.52 -12.65 -24.97
CA PRO A 6 2.13 -12.50 -25.40
C PRO A 6 2.09 -11.56 -26.61
N GLY A 7 1.51 -12.03 -27.70
CA GLY A 7 1.39 -11.31 -28.95
C GLY A 7 0.70 -9.96 -28.73
N ALA A 8 1.05 -8.98 -29.55
CA ALA A 8 0.34 -7.71 -29.62
C ALA A 8 -1.15 -8.01 -29.81
N GLY A 9 -1.93 -7.87 -28.73
CA GLY A 9 -3.38 -8.07 -28.77
C GLY A 9 -3.97 -7.18 -29.84
N ASP A 10 -5.07 -7.61 -30.42
CA ASP A 10 -5.81 -6.88 -31.46
C ASP A 10 -6.02 -5.41 -31.02
N LEU A 11 -5.30 -4.49 -31.66
CA LEU A 11 -5.35 -3.06 -31.38
C LEU A 11 -6.70 -2.41 -31.80
N SER A 12 -7.61 -3.21 -32.36
CA SER A 12 -8.95 -2.74 -32.77
C SER A 12 -9.95 -2.65 -31.60
N VAL A 13 -9.65 -3.26 -30.44
CA VAL A 13 -10.49 -3.22 -29.24
C VAL A 13 -9.88 -2.24 -28.24
N GLY A 14 -10.64 -1.20 -27.89
CA GLY A 14 -10.25 -0.26 -26.83
C GLY A 14 -10.02 -0.99 -25.52
N LEU A 15 -9.01 -0.56 -24.75
CA LEU A 15 -8.79 -1.00 -23.37
C LEU A 15 -9.61 -0.10 -22.44
N GLU A 16 -10.49 -0.72 -21.67
CA GLU A 16 -11.23 -0.04 -20.61
C GLU A 16 -10.76 -0.58 -19.26
N ILE A 17 -10.55 0.32 -18.29
CA ILE A 17 -10.26 -0.02 -16.90
C ILE A 17 -11.37 0.56 -16.05
N LEU A 18 -12.06 -0.30 -15.31
CA LEU A 18 -13.02 0.07 -14.29
C LEU A 18 -12.31 0.19 -12.94
N VAL A 19 -12.48 1.31 -12.26
CA VAL A 19 -12.06 1.51 -10.87
C VAL A 19 -13.31 1.73 -10.03
N HIS A 20 -13.62 0.81 -9.14
CA HIS A 20 -14.89 0.77 -8.41
C HIS A 20 -14.66 0.66 -6.89
N ALA A 21 -15.13 1.65 -6.13
CA ALA A 21 -15.05 1.63 -4.67
C ALA A 21 -16.15 0.75 -4.07
N ILE A 22 -15.77 -0.18 -3.20
CA ILE A 22 -16.69 -0.99 -2.42
C ILE A 22 -17.14 -0.17 -1.21
N VAL A 23 -18.42 0.14 -1.15
CA VAL A 23 -19.01 0.97 -0.08
C VAL A 23 -19.59 0.10 1.02
N GLY A 24 -19.79 0.68 2.22
CA GLY A 24 -20.38 -0.03 3.35
C GLY A 24 -19.47 -1.07 4.00
N VAL A 25 -18.15 -0.91 3.84
CA VAL A 25 -17.19 -1.70 4.61
C VAL A 25 -17.31 -1.31 6.10
N PRO A 26 -17.48 -2.28 7.01
CA PRO A 26 -17.58 -1.96 8.42
C PRO A 26 -16.26 -1.40 8.98
N THR A 27 -16.33 -0.81 10.16
CA THR A 27 -15.12 -0.48 10.92
C THR A 27 -14.38 -1.77 11.24
N ILE A 28 -13.11 -1.82 10.90
CA ILE A 28 -12.23 -2.95 11.20
C ILE A 28 -11.57 -2.69 12.55
N ASP A 29 -11.44 -3.74 13.34
CA ASP A 29 -10.74 -3.69 14.63
C ASP A 29 -9.78 -4.88 14.77
N ARG A 30 -9.07 -4.90 15.91
CA ARG A 30 -8.08 -5.95 16.20
C ARG A 30 -8.67 -7.34 16.13
N GLY A 31 -8.02 -8.23 15.39
CA GLY A 31 -8.40 -9.64 15.28
C GLY A 31 -9.53 -9.93 14.28
N ASP A 32 -10.08 -8.92 13.60
CA ASP A 32 -11.06 -9.17 12.53
C ASP A 32 -10.41 -9.97 11.39
N ASP A 33 -11.13 -10.98 10.88
CA ASP A 33 -10.72 -11.69 9.67
C ASP A 33 -11.02 -10.83 8.45
N LEU A 34 -9.98 -10.19 7.91
CA LEU A 34 -10.11 -9.31 6.74
C LEU A 34 -10.71 -10.01 5.54
N VAL A 35 -10.50 -11.32 5.35
CA VAL A 35 -11.09 -12.03 4.21
C VAL A 35 -12.60 -12.14 4.37
N GLU A 36 -13.09 -12.49 5.57
CA GLU A 36 -14.52 -12.54 5.85
C GLU A 36 -15.18 -11.16 5.68
N VAL A 37 -14.51 -10.11 6.17
CA VAL A 37 -14.99 -8.73 6.00
C VAL A 37 -15.03 -8.33 4.53
N ILE A 38 -13.99 -8.63 3.75
CA ILE A 38 -13.92 -8.32 2.32
C ILE A 38 -15.01 -9.08 1.57
N VAL A 39 -15.11 -10.39 1.75
CA VAL A 39 -16.13 -11.23 1.09
C VAL A 39 -17.54 -10.70 1.38
N SER A 40 -17.89 -10.51 2.66
CA SER A 40 -19.21 -9.99 3.04
C SER A 40 -19.46 -8.57 2.51
N SER A 41 -18.44 -7.76 2.32
CA SER A 41 -18.59 -6.42 1.74
C SER A 41 -18.83 -6.47 0.23
N LEU A 42 -18.12 -7.36 -0.49
CA LEU A 42 -18.33 -7.62 -1.91
C LEU A 42 -19.75 -8.18 -2.17
N GLU A 43 -20.18 -9.15 -1.37
CA GLU A 43 -21.53 -9.74 -1.46
C GLU A 43 -22.63 -8.68 -1.25
N ARG A 44 -22.50 -7.85 -0.21
CA ARG A 44 -23.45 -6.74 0.05
C ARG A 44 -23.49 -5.73 -1.10
N ALA A 45 -22.35 -5.49 -1.73
CA ALA A 45 -22.25 -4.62 -2.91
C ALA A 45 -22.73 -5.30 -4.21
N SER A 46 -23.07 -6.60 -4.18
CA SER A 46 -23.39 -7.42 -5.36
C SER A 46 -22.24 -7.41 -6.40
N VAL A 47 -21.01 -7.47 -5.91
CA VAL A 47 -19.79 -7.50 -6.73
C VAL A 47 -19.16 -8.88 -6.63
N GLU A 48 -19.03 -9.56 -7.77
CA GLU A 48 -18.26 -10.80 -7.91
C GLU A 48 -16.88 -10.49 -8.46
N LEU A 49 -15.84 -11.18 -7.98
CA LEU A 49 -14.50 -11.10 -8.53
C LEU A 49 -14.35 -12.07 -9.70
N HIS A 50 -13.66 -11.63 -10.73
CA HIS A 50 -13.37 -12.37 -11.95
C HIS A 50 -11.86 -12.49 -12.16
N ASP A 51 -11.45 -13.40 -13.05
CA ASP A 51 -10.05 -13.54 -13.43
C ASP A 51 -9.45 -12.21 -13.92
N GLY A 52 -8.28 -11.87 -13.39
CA GLY A 52 -7.59 -10.64 -13.70
C GLY A 52 -8.07 -9.40 -12.93
N ASP A 53 -9.05 -9.54 -12.04
CA ASP A 53 -9.41 -8.46 -11.12
C ASP A 53 -8.30 -8.19 -10.12
N VAL A 54 -8.13 -6.93 -9.74
CA VAL A 54 -7.21 -6.53 -8.67
C VAL A 54 -8.00 -5.84 -7.57
N LEU A 55 -7.90 -6.37 -6.36
CA LEU A 55 -8.46 -5.72 -5.18
C LEU A 55 -7.39 -4.89 -4.48
N VAL A 56 -7.62 -3.59 -4.39
CA VAL A 56 -6.75 -2.65 -3.67
C VAL A 56 -7.33 -2.41 -2.28
N VAL A 57 -6.51 -2.66 -1.26
CA VAL A 57 -6.89 -2.66 0.14
C VAL A 57 -6.08 -1.58 0.87
N ALA A 58 -6.74 -0.65 1.54
CA ALA A 58 -6.06 0.39 2.31
C ALA A 58 -5.26 -0.23 3.48
N SER A 59 -4.02 0.21 3.65
CA SER A 59 -3.13 -0.23 4.74
C SER A 59 -3.76 -0.05 6.12
N LYS A 60 -4.53 0.99 6.30
CA LYS A 60 -5.20 1.30 7.57
C LYS A 60 -6.08 0.15 8.08
N ILE A 61 -6.87 -0.48 7.21
CA ILE A 61 -7.73 -1.59 7.67
C ILE A 61 -6.91 -2.86 7.95
N VAL A 62 -5.81 -3.05 7.24
CA VAL A 62 -4.85 -4.12 7.52
C VAL A 62 -4.18 -3.89 8.86
N SER A 63 -3.64 -2.70 9.10
CA SER A 63 -3.00 -2.32 10.37
C SER A 63 -3.95 -2.49 11.56
N ARG A 64 -5.23 -2.12 11.41
CA ARG A 64 -6.23 -2.28 12.46
C ARG A 64 -6.48 -3.77 12.77
N ALA A 65 -6.68 -4.60 11.75
CA ALA A 65 -6.89 -6.04 11.93
C ALA A 65 -5.66 -6.74 12.54
N GLU A 66 -4.45 -6.31 12.19
CA GLU A 66 -3.19 -6.83 12.73
C GLU A 66 -2.83 -6.29 14.13
N ASP A 67 -3.69 -5.48 14.77
CA ASP A 67 -3.42 -4.86 16.07
C ASP A 67 -2.11 -4.02 16.06
N CYS A 68 -1.98 -3.16 15.05
CA CYS A 68 -0.86 -2.22 14.95
C CYS A 68 -1.13 -0.89 15.69
N PHE A 69 -2.07 -0.90 16.62
CA PHE A 69 -2.38 0.25 17.48
C PHE A 69 -1.29 0.50 18.51
N VAL A 70 -0.95 1.77 18.72
CA VAL A 70 -0.02 2.17 19.77
C VAL A 70 -0.62 3.32 20.59
N ASP A 71 -0.76 3.10 21.89
CA ASP A 71 -1.07 4.14 22.86
C ASP A 71 0.21 4.92 23.17
N LEU A 72 0.28 6.16 22.73
CA LEU A 72 1.46 7.02 22.97
C LEU A 72 1.70 7.30 24.45
N SER A 73 0.70 7.15 25.33
CA SER A 73 0.89 7.31 26.77
C SER A 73 1.81 6.25 27.36
N THR A 74 1.92 5.09 26.70
CA THR A 74 2.77 3.96 27.10
C THR A 74 4.19 4.02 26.50
N VAL A 75 4.45 5.00 25.60
CA VAL A 75 5.73 5.12 24.92
C VAL A 75 6.68 5.99 25.75
N GLU A 76 7.77 5.41 26.21
CA GLU A 76 8.85 6.16 26.86
C GLU A 76 9.89 6.58 25.81
N PRO A 77 10.05 7.89 25.57
CA PRO A 77 10.99 8.40 24.57
C PRO A 77 12.44 8.35 25.12
N THR A 78 13.35 7.89 24.28
CA THR A 78 14.79 7.99 24.53
C THR A 78 15.25 9.46 24.51
N GLU A 79 16.47 9.73 25.05
CA GLU A 79 17.06 11.08 24.99
C GLU A 79 17.26 11.54 23.54
N ALA A 80 17.57 10.62 22.62
CA ALA A 80 17.68 10.93 21.20
C ALA A 80 16.33 11.35 20.60
N ALA A 81 15.23 10.67 20.95
CA ALA A 81 13.88 11.02 20.52
C ALA A 81 13.42 12.36 21.10
N LYS A 82 13.77 12.67 22.37
CA LYS A 82 13.49 13.96 23.01
C LYS A 82 14.20 15.11 22.29
N ALA A 83 15.52 14.95 22.04
CA ALA A 83 16.30 15.97 21.36
C ALA A 83 15.79 16.20 19.93
N LEU A 84 15.51 15.12 19.19
CA LEU A 84 14.99 15.21 17.84
C LEU A 84 13.57 15.77 17.81
N GLY A 85 12.73 15.46 18.82
CA GLY A 85 11.39 16.01 18.96
C GLY A 85 11.38 17.53 19.09
N VAL A 86 12.34 18.10 19.82
CA VAL A 86 12.54 19.54 19.92
C VAL A 86 12.96 20.12 18.56
N GLU A 87 13.90 19.49 17.86
CA GLU A 87 14.38 19.94 16.56
C GLU A 87 13.25 20.01 15.52
N VAL A 88 12.39 18.98 15.46
CA VAL A 88 11.33 18.88 14.45
C VAL A 88 9.96 19.35 14.94
N GLU A 89 9.85 19.87 16.15
CA GLU A 89 8.61 20.34 16.80
C GLU A 89 7.50 19.24 16.82
N LYS A 90 7.86 18.03 17.26
CA LYS A 90 6.95 16.89 17.41
C LYS A 90 6.97 16.32 18.83
N ASP A 91 5.88 15.65 19.19
CA ASP A 91 5.82 14.86 20.42
C ASP A 91 6.97 13.83 20.45
N PRO A 92 7.83 13.85 21.47
CA PRO A 92 8.97 12.94 21.54
C PRO A 92 8.56 11.46 21.59
N ARG A 93 7.35 11.12 22.06
CA ARG A 93 6.81 9.75 22.06
C ARG A 93 6.51 9.29 20.64
N LEU A 94 5.94 10.18 19.82
CA LEU A 94 5.74 9.91 18.40
C LEU A 94 7.07 9.79 17.65
N VAL A 95 8.05 10.65 17.98
CA VAL A 95 9.40 10.57 17.40
C VAL A 95 10.07 9.25 17.76
N GLU A 96 9.95 8.79 19.00
CA GLU A 96 10.46 7.48 19.42
C GLU A 96 9.87 6.35 18.59
N LEU A 97 8.55 6.36 18.36
CA LEU A 97 7.88 5.36 17.54
C LEU A 97 8.33 5.42 16.07
N ILE A 98 8.48 6.64 15.52
CA ILE A 98 9.02 6.82 14.16
C ILE A 98 10.42 6.19 14.05
N LEU A 99 11.28 6.41 15.04
CA LEU A 99 12.63 5.84 15.05
C LEU A 99 12.62 4.32 15.16
N ARG A 100 11.71 3.72 15.95
CA ARG A 100 11.55 2.25 16.05
C ARG A 100 11.10 1.60 14.74
N GLU A 101 10.30 2.30 13.95
CA GLU A 101 9.83 1.84 12.63
C GLU A 101 10.81 2.15 11.50
N SER A 102 11.97 2.76 11.80
CA SER A 102 12.92 3.25 10.79
C SER A 102 14.29 2.61 10.90
N GLU A 103 14.93 2.39 9.75
CA GLU A 103 16.36 2.02 9.67
C GLU A 103 17.27 3.25 9.78
N SER A 104 16.84 4.37 9.20
CA SER A 104 17.62 5.62 9.19
C SER A 104 16.74 6.85 8.99
N VAL A 105 17.24 8.01 9.40
CA VAL A 105 16.64 9.32 9.17
C VAL A 105 17.32 9.97 7.98
N SER A 106 16.59 10.14 6.86
CA SER A 106 17.09 10.77 5.64
C SER A 106 17.04 12.29 5.71
N ARG A 107 15.96 12.86 6.28
CA ARG A 107 15.81 14.33 6.38
C ARG A 107 14.99 14.73 7.60
N ARG A 108 15.36 15.85 8.20
CA ARG A 108 14.68 16.48 9.32
C ARG A 108 14.11 17.81 8.88
N THR A 109 12.87 18.09 9.22
CA THR A 109 12.21 19.36 8.95
C THR A 109 11.14 19.60 10.00
N LYS A 110 10.79 20.87 10.22
CA LYS A 110 9.70 21.23 11.13
C LYS A 110 8.42 20.45 10.77
N GLY A 111 7.88 19.73 11.72
CA GLY A 111 6.66 18.94 11.58
C GLY A 111 6.84 17.58 10.88
N ALA A 112 8.02 17.22 10.34
CA ALA A 112 8.20 15.94 9.66
C ALA A 112 9.62 15.37 9.77
N LEU A 113 9.69 14.06 9.93
CA LEU A 113 10.89 13.25 9.75
C LEU A 113 10.73 12.43 8.47
N ILE A 114 11.65 12.58 7.53
CA ILE A 114 11.72 11.68 6.37
C ILE A 114 12.67 10.56 6.74
N VAL A 115 12.17 9.34 6.70
CA VAL A 115 12.91 8.17 7.19
C VAL A 115 12.87 7.04 6.18
N ARG A 116 13.90 6.21 6.17
CA ARG A 116 13.84 4.89 5.54
C ARG A 116 13.14 3.95 6.52
N HIS A 117 11.95 3.53 6.15
CA HIS A 117 11.17 2.58 6.95
C HIS A 117 11.83 1.19 6.94
N ARG A 118 11.63 0.38 8.00
CA ARG A 118 12.11 -1.02 8.08
C ARG A 118 11.60 -1.92 6.95
N LEU A 119 10.55 -1.52 6.24
CA LEU A 119 10.04 -2.18 5.02
C LEU A 119 10.81 -1.77 3.75
N GLY A 120 11.79 -0.84 3.85
CA GLY A 120 12.73 -0.49 2.79
C GLY A 120 12.43 0.79 2.01
N PHE A 121 11.22 1.31 2.06
CA PHE A 121 10.87 2.56 1.38
C PHE A 121 11.16 3.80 2.23
N VAL A 122 11.16 4.97 1.60
CA VAL A 122 11.37 6.26 2.27
C VAL A 122 10.04 7.00 2.41
N SER A 123 9.68 7.42 3.63
CA SER A 123 8.41 8.08 3.93
C SER A 123 8.53 9.18 4.96
N ALA A 124 7.51 10.02 5.04
CA ALA A 124 7.33 10.96 6.14
C ALA A 124 6.79 10.23 7.37
N ASN A 125 7.44 10.47 8.52
CA ASN A 125 7.00 9.97 9.84
C ASN A 125 6.76 8.44 9.89
N ALA A 126 7.50 7.67 9.12
CA ALA A 126 7.37 6.21 9.00
C ALA A 126 5.95 5.74 8.62
N GLY A 127 5.15 6.56 7.92
CA GLY A 127 3.77 6.21 7.59
C GLY A 127 2.82 6.07 8.79
N ILE A 128 3.21 6.54 9.98
CA ILE A 128 2.37 6.46 11.18
C ILE A 128 1.17 7.39 11.03
N ASP A 129 -0.03 6.82 11.18
CA ASP A 129 -1.30 7.53 11.10
C ASP A 129 -1.84 7.84 12.52
N ALA A 130 -2.18 9.11 12.75
CA ALA A 130 -2.80 9.55 13.98
C ALA A 130 -4.31 9.86 13.83
N SER A 131 -4.84 9.74 12.61
CA SER A 131 -6.24 10.04 12.33
C SER A 131 -7.13 8.83 12.60
N ASN A 132 -8.16 8.98 13.46
CA ASN A 132 -9.09 7.89 13.80
C ASN A 132 -8.35 6.57 14.14
N ALA A 133 -7.25 6.69 14.92
CA ALA A 133 -6.35 5.59 15.21
C ALA A 133 -6.69 4.82 16.49
N ALA A 134 -7.66 5.24 17.29
CA ALA A 134 -8.05 4.52 18.49
C ALA A 134 -8.78 3.20 18.14
N PRO A 135 -8.48 2.10 18.85
CA PRO A 135 -9.28 0.87 18.73
C PRO A 135 -10.67 1.07 19.33
N THR A 136 -11.64 0.25 18.90
CA THR A 136 -12.99 0.27 19.47
C THR A 136 -12.93 -0.08 20.95
N GLY A 137 -13.61 0.72 21.80
CA GLY A 137 -13.62 0.51 23.24
C GLY A 137 -12.33 0.90 23.96
N ALA A 138 -11.47 1.70 23.31
CA ALA A 138 -10.31 2.28 24.00
C ALA A 138 -10.76 3.05 25.24
N PRO A 139 -10.05 2.92 26.41
CA PRO A 139 -10.39 3.65 27.62
C PRO A 139 -10.33 5.18 27.40
N ASP A 140 -11.24 5.92 28.04
CA ASP A 140 -11.30 7.39 27.90
C ASP A 140 -10.04 8.10 28.42
N ASP A 141 -9.30 7.46 29.32
CA ASP A 141 -8.06 7.95 29.92
C ASP A 141 -6.79 7.46 29.18
N SER A 142 -6.94 6.77 28.05
CA SER A 142 -5.86 6.30 27.19
C SER A 142 -5.58 7.24 26.02
N GLY A 143 -4.43 7.05 25.39
CA GLY A 143 -4.05 7.81 24.18
C GLY A 143 -3.17 9.03 24.45
N PRO A 144 -2.86 9.84 23.42
CA PRO A 144 -3.36 9.68 22.05
C PRO A 144 -2.92 8.40 21.38
N TRP A 145 -3.81 7.82 20.58
CA TRP A 145 -3.55 6.63 19.79
C TRP A 145 -2.99 6.94 18.42
N VAL A 146 -2.09 6.08 17.95
CA VAL A 146 -1.61 6.10 16.58
C VAL A 146 -1.62 4.69 16.01
N LEU A 147 -1.52 4.58 14.70
CA LEU A 147 -1.51 3.31 13.98
C LEU A 147 -0.23 3.23 13.15
N THR A 148 0.57 2.20 13.36
CA THR A 148 1.72 1.92 12.51
C THR A 148 1.29 1.17 11.24
N LEU A 149 2.15 1.10 10.25
CA LEU A 149 1.90 0.31 9.04
C LEU A 149 1.80 -1.20 9.36
N PRO A 150 1.18 -1.99 8.46
CA PRO A 150 1.14 -3.44 8.60
C PRO A 150 2.55 -4.03 8.79
N ARG A 151 2.64 -5.14 9.53
CA ARG A 151 3.93 -5.76 9.85
C ARG A 151 4.63 -6.32 8.62
N ASP A 152 3.90 -7.00 7.76
CA ASP A 152 4.36 -7.56 6.49
C ASP A 152 3.23 -7.45 5.43
N PRO A 153 3.13 -6.31 4.72
CA PRO A 153 2.05 -6.09 3.77
C PRO A 153 2.06 -7.05 2.58
N ASP A 154 3.21 -7.58 2.18
CA ASP A 154 3.28 -8.61 1.13
C ASP A 154 2.72 -9.95 1.62
N ALA A 155 3.01 -10.36 2.85
CA ALA A 155 2.44 -11.58 3.43
C ALA A 155 0.92 -11.46 3.60
N THR A 156 0.43 -10.29 4.01
CA THR A 156 -1.01 -10.03 4.10
C THR A 156 -1.66 -10.03 2.71
N ALA A 157 -1.06 -9.36 1.71
CA ALA A 157 -1.55 -9.38 0.34
C ALA A 157 -1.62 -10.81 -0.21
N ARG A 158 -0.61 -11.65 0.07
CA ARG A 158 -0.60 -13.06 -0.33
C ARG A 158 -1.73 -13.85 0.31
N THR A 159 -1.92 -13.72 1.62
CA THR A 159 -2.99 -14.41 2.35
C THR A 159 -4.37 -14.02 1.82
N LEU A 160 -4.59 -12.72 1.58
CA LEU A 160 -5.82 -12.22 0.99
C LEU A 160 -6.03 -12.77 -0.43
N CYS A 161 -5.00 -12.70 -1.28
CA CYS A 161 -5.03 -13.20 -2.65
C CYS A 161 -5.41 -14.68 -2.70
N GLU A 162 -4.70 -15.54 -1.97
CA GLU A 162 -4.95 -16.99 -1.93
C GLU A 162 -6.36 -17.35 -1.45
N ARG A 163 -6.84 -16.70 -0.38
CA ARG A 163 -8.15 -16.96 0.18
C ARG A 163 -9.29 -16.43 -0.69
N LEU A 164 -9.12 -15.27 -1.32
CA LEU A 164 -10.11 -14.70 -2.24
C LEU A 164 -10.18 -15.50 -3.55
N THR A 165 -9.03 -15.87 -4.14
CA THR A 165 -8.97 -16.77 -5.31
C THR A 165 -9.72 -18.08 -5.04
N LYS A 166 -9.49 -18.68 -3.88
CA LYS A 166 -10.20 -19.91 -3.48
C LYS A 166 -11.71 -19.69 -3.31
N HIS A 167 -12.11 -18.58 -2.70
CA HIS A 167 -13.53 -18.29 -2.40
C HIS A 167 -14.33 -18.02 -3.68
N PHE A 168 -13.80 -17.17 -4.57
CA PHE A 168 -14.49 -16.77 -5.80
C PHE A 168 -14.20 -17.70 -6.99
N SER A 169 -13.26 -18.65 -6.84
CA SER A 169 -12.78 -19.50 -7.95
C SER A 169 -12.30 -18.68 -9.15
N ALA A 170 -11.62 -17.55 -8.88
CA ALA A 170 -11.12 -16.62 -9.87
C ALA A 170 -9.69 -16.18 -9.51
N ASP A 171 -8.79 -16.12 -10.50
CA ASP A 171 -7.43 -15.65 -10.31
C ASP A 171 -7.40 -14.13 -10.13
N VAL A 172 -7.20 -13.67 -8.89
CA VAL A 172 -7.25 -12.25 -8.54
C VAL A 172 -5.89 -11.74 -8.04
N GLY A 173 -5.63 -10.46 -8.27
CA GLY A 173 -4.53 -9.75 -7.63
C GLY A 173 -4.99 -9.00 -6.38
N VAL A 174 -4.08 -8.81 -5.42
CA VAL A 174 -4.30 -7.97 -4.23
C VAL A 174 -3.14 -7.00 -4.07
N ILE A 175 -3.46 -5.73 -3.81
CA ILE A 175 -2.50 -4.68 -3.47
C ILE A 175 -2.91 -4.07 -2.13
N VAL A 176 -1.99 -4.07 -1.16
CA VAL A 176 -2.12 -3.24 0.05
C VAL A 176 -1.52 -1.88 -0.26
N THR A 177 -2.29 -0.81 -0.09
CA THR A 177 -1.90 0.54 -0.50
C THR A 177 -1.96 1.54 0.65
N ASP A 178 -1.13 2.57 0.56
CA ASP A 178 -1.22 3.76 1.39
C ASP A 178 -1.00 5.02 0.54
N SER A 179 -1.30 6.20 1.11
CA SER A 179 -1.11 7.49 0.45
C SER A 179 0.26 8.06 0.74
N TRP A 180 1.02 8.37 -0.30
CA TRP A 180 2.41 8.79 -0.17
C TRP A 180 2.72 10.15 -0.79
N GLY A 181 3.47 10.98 -0.05
CA GLY A 181 4.11 12.16 -0.60
C GLY A 181 5.28 11.78 -1.51
N ARG A 182 5.51 12.56 -2.55
CA ARG A 182 6.59 12.32 -3.53
C ARG A 182 7.63 13.42 -3.50
N PRO A 183 8.93 13.08 -3.68
CA PRO A 183 9.97 14.09 -3.86
C PRO A 183 9.61 15.08 -4.98
N PHE A 184 9.90 16.35 -4.77
CA PHE A 184 9.77 17.45 -5.76
C PHE A 184 8.35 17.71 -6.28
N ARG A 185 7.31 17.04 -5.75
CA ARG A 185 5.91 17.25 -6.15
C ARG A 185 5.02 17.44 -4.94
N ARG A 186 3.99 18.27 -5.09
CA ARG A 186 2.94 18.44 -4.08
C ARG A 186 1.88 17.37 -4.24
N GLY A 187 1.20 17.07 -3.14
CA GLY A 187 0.12 16.08 -3.07
C GLY A 187 0.63 14.65 -2.83
N THR A 188 -0.27 13.82 -2.35
CA THR A 188 -0.07 12.38 -2.17
C THR A 188 -0.62 11.61 -3.37
N VAL A 189 -0.22 10.37 -3.51
CA VAL A 189 -0.80 9.38 -4.43
C VAL A 189 -0.80 8.03 -3.75
N GLY A 190 -1.68 7.14 -4.17
CA GLY A 190 -1.66 5.74 -3.77
C GLY A 190 -0.34 5.08 -4.17
N PHE A 191 0.18 4.25 -3.29
CA PHE A 191 1.47 3.57 -3.38
C PHE A 191 1.33 2.15 -2.88
N ALA A 192 1.90 1.18 -3.57
CA ALA A 192 1.81 -0.23 -3.20
C ALA A 192 2.81 -0.55 -2.08
N LEU A 193 2.30 -0.93 -0.92
CA LEU A 193 3.09 -1.42 0.22
C LEU A 193 3.32 -2.93 0.15
N GLY A 194 2.36 -3.66 -0.38
CA GLY A 194 2.40 -5.10 -0.55
C GLY A 194 1.59 -5.52 -1.75
N SER A 195 1.97 -6.60 -2.43
CA SER A 195 1.25 -7.11 -3.59
C SER A 195 1.33 -8.63 -3.70
N SER A 196 0.32 -9.23 -4.29
CA SER A 196 0.29 -10.66 -4.66
C SER A 196 -0.68 -10.88 -5.82
N GLY A 197 -0.42 -11.88 -6.66
CA GLY A 197 -1.25 -12.23 -7.82
C GLY A 197 -1.07 -11.30 -9.03
N ILE A 198 -0.40 -10.17 -8.86
CA ILE A 198 -0.11 -9.19 -9.91
C ILE A 198 1.39 -8.87 -9.92
N PRO A 199 2.06 -8.72 -11.08
CA PRO A 199 3.45 -8.30 -11.11
C PRO A 199 3.59 -6.85 -10.59
N PRO A 200 4.42 -6.59 -9.57
CA PRO A 200 4.63 -5.23 -9.07
C PRO A 200 5.31 -4.35 -10.11
N MET A 201 6.20 -4.94 -10.92
CA MET A 201 6.93 -4.29 -11.98
C MET A 201 6.63 -4.95 -13.33
N TRP A 202 6.51 -4.15 -14.37
CA TRP A 202 6.45 -4.64 -15.74
C TRP A 202 7.74 -4.25 -16.48
N ASP A 203 8.64 -5.20 -16.60
CA ASP A 203 9.88 -5.02 -17.35
C ASP A 203 9.61 -5.11 -18.86
N ARG A 204 9.84 -3.99 -19.56
CA ARG A 204 9.68 -3.87 -21.02
C ARG A 204 11.02 -3.89 -21.74
N ARG A 205 12.14 -4.02 -21.04
CA ARG A 205 13.48 -4.11 -21.67
C ARG A 205 13.52 -5.30 -22.61
N GLY A 206 14.19 -5.11 -23.76
CA GLY A 206 14.24 -6.10 -24.82
C GLY A 206 12.97 -6.25 -25.67
N THR A 207 11.87 -5.53 -25.35
CA THR A 207 10.72 -5.42 -26.27
C THR A 207 11.01 -4.30 -27.30
N ARG A 208 10.28 -4.31 -28.42
CA ARG A 208 10.42 -3.30 -29.46
C ARG A 208 9.33 -2.25 -29.37
N ASP A 209 9.70 -0.99 -29.61
CA ASP A 209 8.74 0.09 -29.81
C ASP A 209 8.03 -0.04 -31.18
N ARG A 210 7.07 0.87 -31.47
CA ARG A 210 6.31 0.86 -32.73
C ARG A 210 7.18 1.05 -33.97
N HIS A 211 8.43 1.53 -33.84
CA HIS A 211 9.37 1.73 -34.92
C HIS A 211 10.43 0.64 -35.01
N GLY A 212 10.31 -0.41 -34.17
CA GLY A 212 11.20 -1.56 -34.15
C GLY A 212 12.46 -1.38 -33.32
N ARG A 213 12.65 -0.24 -32.62
CA ARG A 213 13.78 0.00 -31.73
C ARG A 213 13.57 -0.79 -30.42
N GLU A 214 14.60 -1.48 -29.97
CA GLU A 214 14.59 -2.19 -28.70
C GLU A 214 14.60 -1.22 -27.51
N LEU A 215 13.75 -1.49 -26.52
CA LEU A 215 13.67 -0.73 -25.28
C LEU A 215 14.74 -1.22 -24.31
N GLU A 216 15.63 -0.31 -23.86
CA GLU A 216 16.79 -0.65 -23.03
C GLU A 216 16.55 -0.45 -21.53
N ALA A 217 15.66 0.49 -21.16
CA ALA A 217 15.50 0.95 -19.77
C ALA A 217 14.04 1.11 -19.32
N THR A 218 13.07 0.59 -20.09
CA THR A 218 11.65 0.81 -19.78
C THR A 218 11.15 -0.23 -18.78
N GLU A 219 10.90 0.22 -17.55
CA GLU A 219 10.24 -0.53 -16.50
C GLU A 219 9.04 0.28 -16.01
N THR A 220 7.91 -0.38 -15.78
CA THR A 220 6.69 0.27 -15.28
C THR A 220 6.35 -0.27 -13.90
N ALA A 221 6.21 0.61 -12.90
CA ALA A 221 5.75 0.26 -11.57
C ALA A 221 4.24 0.00 -11.61
N THR A 222 3.86 -1.24 -11.98
CA THR A 222 2.47 -1.61 -12.26
C THR A 222 1.62 -1.52 -10.99
N ALA A 223 2.11 -2.06 -9.88
CA ALA A 223 1.35 -2.03 -8.63
C ALA A 223 1.14 -0.60 -8.11
N ASP A 224 2.15 0.28 -8.22
CA ASP A 224 1.99 1.70 -7.87
C ASP A 224 1.00 2.41 -8.80
N ALA A 225 1.02 2.11 -10.10
CA ALA A 225 0.08 2.70 -11.04
C ALA A 225 -1.38 2.30 -10.72
N VAL A 226 -1.61 1.04 -10.33
CA VAL A 226 -2.92 0.54 -9.90
C VAL A 226 -3.34 1.17 -8.57
N ALA A 227 -2.43 1.24 -7.58
CA ALA A 227 -2.66 1.90 -6.30
C ALA A 227 -3.03 3.39 -6.48
N ALA A 228 -2.31 4.11 -7.35
CA ALA A 228 -2.61 5.51 -7.67
C ALA A 228 -3.95 5.69 -8.39
N ALA A 229 -4.35 4.76 -9.26
CA ALA A 229 -5.67 4.77 -9.89
C ALA A 229 -6.79 4.52 -8.88
N ALA A 230 -6.60 3.59 -7.95
CA ALA A 230 -7.54 3.31 -6.87
C ALA A 230 -7.74 4.52 -5.94
N ASP A 231 -6.68 5.28 -5.67
CA ASP A 231 -6.70 6.48 -4.82
C ASP A 231 -7.68 7.57 -5.34
N LEU A 232 -7.92 7.62 -6.66
CA LEU A 232 -8.89 8.56 -7.26
C LEU A 232 -10.33 8.38 -6.75
N VAL A 233 -10.71 7.17 -6.34
CA VAL A 233 -12.07 6.85 -5.87
C VAL A 233 -12.12 6.46 -4.38
N ALA A 234 -10.98 6.13 -3.78
CA ALA A 234 -10.88 5.83 -2.36
C ALA A 234 -11.23 7.05 -1.49
N GLY A 235 -10.75 8.23 -1.89
CA GLY A 235 -10.84 9.45 -1.11
C GLY A 235 -9.74 9.54 -0.06
N GLN A 236 -9.55 10.74 0.48
CA GLN A 236 -8.46 11.06 1.43
C GLN A 236 -8.98 11.63 2.76
N ALA A 237 -10.30 11.70 2.96
CA ALA A 237 -10.92 12.32 4.13
C ALA A 237 -11.92 11.38 4.84
N ASP A 238 -13.21 11.58 4.66
CA ASP A 238 -14.28 10.87 5.35
C ASP A 238 -15.09 9.91 4.46
N GLU A 239 -14.60 9.67 3.24
CA GLU A 239 -15.31 8.86 2.27
C GLU A 239 -15.47 7.38 2.67
N SER A 240 -14.60 6.89 3.56
CA SER A 240 -14.66 5.53 4.14
C SER A 240 -14.73 4.41 3.09
N ARG A 241 -13.85 4.47 2.10
CA ARG A 241 -13.76 3.52 0.98
C ARG A 241 -12.42 2.77 0.97
N PRO A 242 -12.19 1.84 1.91
CA PRO A 242 -10.89 1.18 2.06
C PRO A 242 -10.66 0.02 1.08
N LEU A 243 -11.66 -0.36 0.28
CA LEU A 243 -11.62 -1.46 -0.68
C LEU A 243 -11.98 -0.95 -2.07
N ILE A 244 -11.09 -1.15 -3.04
CA ILE A 244 -11.28 -0.72 -4.42
C ILE A 244 -11.05 -1.90 -5.35
N LEU A 245 -12.02 -2.18 -6.22
CA LEU A 245 -11.86 -3.12 -7.32
C LEU A 245 -11.31 -2.40 -8.56
N VAL A 246 -10.26 -2.95 -9.14
CA VAL A 246 -9.73 -2.52 -10.45
C VAL A 246 -9.88 -3.70 -11.42
N ARG A 247 -10.63 -3.51 -12.48
CA ARG A 247 -10.98 -4.53 -13.49
C ARG A 247 -10.60 -4.08 -14.89
N GLY A 248 -10.21 -5.01 -15.75
CA GLY A 248 -9.87 -4.75 -17.15
C GLY A 248 -8.35 -4.65 -17.40
N LEU A 249 -7.53 -4.85 -16.37
CA LEU A 249 -6.09 -4.98 -16.52
C LEU A 249 -5.74 -6.29 -17.24
N ARG A 250 -4.62 -6.29 -17.97
CA ARG A 250 -4.06 -7.47 -18.61
C ARG A 250 -2.65 -7.70 -18.10
N PHE A 251 -2.44 -8.75 -17.35
CA PHE A 251 -1.14 -9.17 -16.82
C PHE A 251 -1.11 -10.70 -16.65
N GLU A 252 0.07 -11.26 -16.59
CA GLU A 252 0.26 -12.65 -16.15
C GLU A 252 0.35 -12.64 -14.60
N PRO A 253 -0.31 -13.57 -13.90
CA PRO A 253 -0.21 -13.69 -12.45
C PRO A 253 1.25 -13.80 -12.00
N SER A 254 1.58 -13.14 -10.90
CA SER A 254 2.94 -13.12 -10.34
C SER A 254 2.91 -13.31 -8.83
N SER A 255 3.87 -14.07 -8.32
CA SER A 255 4.14 -14.20 -6.88
C SER A 255 5.24 -13.23 -6.40
N GLU A 256 5.73 -12.34 -7.27
CA GLU A 256 6.73 -11.36 -6.93
C GLU A 256 6.17 -10.34 -5.92
N SER A 257 6.96 -9.99 -4.92
CA SER A 257 6.54 -9.06 -3.88
C SER A 257 6.75 -7.60 -4.29
N SER A 258 6.04 -6.69 -3.62
CA SER A 258 6.19 -5.24 -3.81
C SER A 258 7.62 -4.74 -3.59
N ARG A 259 8.47 -5.53 -2.92
CA ARG A 259 9.90 -5.20 -2.75
C ARG A 259 10.65 -5.02 -4.07
N ALA A 260 10.16 -5.60 -5.16
CA ALA A 260 10.71 -5.35 -6.51
C ALA A 260 10.61 -3.88 -6.94
N LEU A 261 9.71 -3.10 -6.33
CA LEU A 261 9.59 -1.65 -6.54
C LEU A 261 10.67 -0.83 -5.84
N LEU A 262 11.36 -1.42 -4.85
CA LEU A 262 12.39 -0.73 -4.09
C LEU A 262 13.70 -0.69 -4.90
N ARG A 263 14.30 0.49 -4.96
CA ARG A 263 15.65 0.61 -5.52
C ARG A 263 16.67 0.02 -4.54
N ASP A 264 17.67 -0.63 -5.10
CA ASP A 264 18.87 -0.95 -4.35
C ASP A 264 19.47 0.37 -3.82
N PRO A 265 19.84 0.45 -2.52
CA PRO A 265 20.41 1.66 -1.94
C PRO A 265 21.62 2.24 -2.71
N GLU A 266 22.42 1.38 -3.34
CA GLU A 266 23.56 1.80 -4.16
C GLU A 266 23.13 2.50 -5.45
N ASN A 267 21.90 2.27 -5.91
CA ASN A 267 21.31 2.83 -7.13
C ASN A 267 20.26 3.91 -6.85
N ASP A 268 20.06 4.28 -5.58
CA ASP A 268 19.10 5.31 -5.20
C ASP A 268 19.66 6.71 -5.50
N LEU A 269 19.06 7.39 -6.47
CA LEU A 269 19.49 8.72 -6.90
C LEU A 269 19.09 9.83 -5.92
N TYR A 270 18.33 9.51 -4.87
CA TYR A 270 17.76 10.47 -3.92
C TYR A 270 18.17 10.18 -2.46
N ALA A 271 19.06 9.22 -2.25
CA ALA A 271 19.60 8.87 -0.94
C ALA A 271 20.64 9.90 -0.45
#